data_0588831cc4ab463c7e0681d208593b31
#
_entry.id   0588831cc4ab463c7e0681d208593b31
#
_cell.length_a   1.000
_cell.length_b   1.000
_cell.length_c   1.000
_cell.angle_alpha   90.00
_cell.angle_beta   90.00
_cell.angle_gamma   90.00
#
_symmetry.space_group_name_H-M   'P 1'
#
loop_
_entity.id
_entity.type
_entity.pdbx_description
1 polymer ?
#
loop_
_entity_poly.entity_id
_entity_poly.type
_entity_poly.pdbx_seq_one_letter_code
_entity_poly.pdbx_strand_id
1 'polypeptide(L)'
;MFLFQAPPPTRFDLCFSVAGIPIRVHPLFWLMTILFGASSGSPAKLLGWMIAVFVSITIHELGHAFALRRYGQESQIILHLTGGLTVPESISWGGRSASVAISPNQQIFISLAGPFAGFLFAALLLLISIPLGGTILPATLFGFVPFPYVLFPDGWEILTSFFMSLLWVNIFWGLFNLMPVYPLDGGTVVRYILVQTDPLNGLRTSLWASVIAGAAMAVAGLLLLQSTYMAILFGLLAFQSFQALQGGAGRY
;
A
#
# COMPACT_ATOMS: atom_id res chain seq x y z
N MET A 1 16.56 -8.22 -0.04
CA MET A 1 15.16 -8.42 -0.46
C MET A 1 14.23 -8.87 0.68
N PHE A 2 14.60 -8.59 1.94
CA PHE A 2 13.86 -9.12 3.12
C PHE A 2 12.66 -8.28 3.56
N LEU A 3 12.61 -6.99 3.25
CA LEU A 3 11.57 -6.07 3.77
C LEU A 3 10.16 -6.30 3.19
N PHE A 4 10.06 -6.82 1.97
CA PHE A 4 8.78 -7.06 1.28
C PHE A 4 8.45 -8.54 1.12
N GLN A 5 9.11 -9.41 1.90
CA GLN A 5 8.77 -10.82 1.97
C GLN A 5 7.82 -11.07 3.14
N ALA A 6 6.89 -12.02 2.95
CA ALA A 6 6.02 -12.46 4.04
C ALA A 6 6.87 -12.98 5.21
N PRO A 7 6.71 -12.41 6.41
CA PRO A 7 7.40 -12.94 7.58
C PRO A 7 6.90 -14.36 7.90
N PRO A 8 7.73 -15.20 8.52
CA PRO A 8 7.30 -16.52 8.96
C PRO A 8 6.12 -16.39 9.94
N PRO A 9 5.18 -17.34 9.97
CA PRO A 9 4.07 -17.32 10.90
C PRO A 9 4.58 -17.42 12.34
N THR A 10 3.91 -16.70 13.25
CA THR A 10 4.18 -16.73 14.69
C THR A 10 2.93 -17.15 15.46
N ARG A 11 3.10 -17.61 16.71
CA ARG A 11 1.97 -17.95 17.60
C ARG A 11 1.12 -16.75 18.03
N PHE A 12 1.59 -15.54 17.76
CA PHE A 12 0.90 -14.30 18.11
C PHE A 12 0.25 -13.63 16.90
N ASP A 13 0.26 -14.27 15.74
CA ASP A 13 -0.43 -13.76 14.56
C ASP A 13 -1.94 -13.79 14.79
N LEU A 14 -2.61 -12.67 14.50
CA LEU A 14 -4.06 -12.64 14.45
C LEU A 14 -4.50 -13.13 13.07
N CYS A 15 -5.27 -14.23 13.05
CA CYS A 15 -5.77 -14.85 11.83
C CYS A 15 -7.30 -14.82 11.80
N PHE A 16 -7.86 -14.32 10.71
CA PHE A 16 -9.31 -14.30 10.44
C PHE A 16 -9.53 -14.28 8.93
N SER A 17 -10.78 -14.22 8.48
CA SER A 17 -11.12 -14.12 7.06
C SER A 17 -12.18 -13.06 6.80
N VAL A 18 -12.07 -12.36 5.65
CA VAL A 18 -13.06 -11.41 5.16
C VAL A 18 -13.51 -11.84 3.78
N ALA A 19 -14.81 -12.05 3.60
CA ALA A 19 -15.40 -12.56 2.36
C ALA A 19 -14.69 -13.83 1.82
N GLY A 20 -14.22 -14.70 2.72
CA GLY A 20 -13.51 -15.93 2.38
C GLY A 20 -12.04 -15.74 2.00
N ILE A 21 -11.46 -14.55 2.10
CA ILE A 21 -10.04 -14.28 1.91
C ILE A 21 -9.34 -14.36 3.26
N PRO A 22 -8.36 -15.26 3.47
CA PRO A 22 -7.62 -15.35 4.71
C PRO A 22 -6.77 -14.10 4.93
N ILE A 23 -6.78 -13.57 6.15
CA ILE A 23 -5.99 -12.42 6.58
C ILE A 23 -5.17 -12.80 7.79
N ARG A 24 -3.87 -12.57 7.73
CA ARG A 24 -2.92 -12.78 8.81
C ARG A 24 -2.26 -11.48 9.19
N VAL A 25 -2.38 -11.07 10.45
CA VAL A 25 -1.77 -9.85 10.97
C VAL A 25 -0.61 -10.23 11.88
N HIS A 26 0.61 -9.93 11.43
CA HIS A 26 1.82 -10.19 12.19
C HIS A 26 2.00 -9.15 13.30
N PRO A 27 2.54 -9.49 14.48
CA PRO A 27 2.72 -8.54 15.60
C PRO A 27 3.49 -7.27 15.25
N LEU A 28 4.46 -7.34 14.33
CA LEU A 28 5.23 -6.18 13.88
C LEU A 28 4.38 -5.13 13.14
N PHE A 29 3.20 -5.49 12.64
CA PHE A 29 2.25 -4.54 12.09
C PHE A 29 1.78 -3.54 13.16
N TRP A 30 1.41 -4.06 14.34
CA TRP A 30 0.98 -3.22 15.46
C TRP A 30 2.11 -2.35 16.00
N LEU A 31 3.33 -2.90 16.07
CA LEU A 31 4.50 -2.12 16.47
C LEU A 31 4.72 -0.93 15.54
N MET A 32 4.63 -1.14 14.22
CA MET A 32 4.77 -0.08 13.23
C MET A 32 3.66 0.99 13.38
N THR A 33 2.40 0.56 13.53
CA THR A 33 1.28 1.51 13.70
C THR A 33 1.42 2.33 14.99
N ILE A 34 1.91 1.75 16.09
CA ILE A 34 2.20 2.48 17.34
C ILE A 34 3.31 3.51 17.12
N LEU A 35 4.41 3.13 16.47
CA LEU A 35 5.53 4.03 16.22
C LEU A 35 5.11 5.24 15.39
N PHE A 36 4.33 5.04 14.33
CA PHE A 36 3.83 6.15 13.51
C PHE A 36 2.72 6.97 14.18
N GLY A 37 1.97 6.37 15.10
CA GLY A 37 0.95 7.06 15.87
C GLY A 37 1.43 7.68 17.18
N ALA A 38 2.70 7.53 17.55
CA ALA A 38 3.22 7.95 18.85
C ALA A 38 3.03 9.44 19.17
N SER A 39 2.94 10.28 18.13
CA SER A 39 2.71 11.74 18.26
C SER A 39 1.23 12.15 18.31
N SER A 40 0.29 11.21 18.40
CA SER A 40 -1.17 11.48 18.30
C SER A 40 -1.75 12.30 19.49
N GLY A 41 -0.98 12.50 20.55
CA GLY A 41 -1.32 13.36 21.67
C GLY A 41 -2.24 12.76 22.74
N SER A 42 -2.93 11.65 22.46
CA SER A 42 -3.72 10.92 23.47
C SER A 42 -3.84 9.43 23.13
N PRO A 43 -4.02 8.54 24.14
CA PRO A 43 -4.22 7.10 23.90
C PRO A 43 -5.43 6.79 23.03
N ALA A 44 -6.51 7.56 23.15
CA ALA A 44 -7.71 7.38 22.32
C ALA A 44 -7.46 7.71 20.85
N LYS A 45 -6.73 8.79 20.56
CA LYS A 45 -6.33 9.14 19.19
C LYS A 45 -5.33 8.13 18.62
N LEU A 46 -4.39 7.62 19.45
CA LEU A 46 -3.48 6.56 19.04
C LEU A 46 -4.25 5.28 18.64
N LEU A 47 -5.21 4.85 19.46
CA LEU A 47 -6.05 3.70 19.14
C LEU A 47 -6.84 3.93 17.85
N GLY A 48 -7.43 5.11 17.69
CA GLY A 48 -8.12 5.51 16.46
C GLY A 48 -7.20 5.44 15.24
N TRP A 49 -5.97 5.94 15.33
CA TRP A 49 -4.95 5.83 14.30
C TRP A 49 -4.63 4.37 13.95
N MET A 50 -4.39 3.52 14.95
CA MET A 50 -4.08 2.10 14.73
C MET A 50 -5.22 1.39 13.99
N ILE A 51 -6.48 1.64 14.39
CA ILE A 51 -7.66 1.09 13.71
C ILE A 51 -7.77 1.65 12.29
N ALA A 52 -7.53 2.94 12.10
CA ALA A 52 -7.57 3.57 10.78
C ALA A 52 -6.56 2.95 9.82
N VAL A 53 -5.30 2.78 10.25
CA VAL A 53 -4.24 2.12 9.46
C VAL A 53 -4.62 0.68 9.14
N PHE A 54 -5.08 -0.08 10.15
CA PHE A 54 -5.47 -1.47 9.96
C PHE A 54 -6.60 -1.63 8.94
N VAL A 55 -7.68 -0.85 9.07
CA VAL A 55 -8.83 -0.89 8.15
C VAL A 55 -8.41 -0.45 6.75
N SER A 56 -7.67 0.64 6.63
CA SER A 56 -7.27 1.21 5.34
C SER A 56 -6.36 0.28 4.55
N ILE A 57 -5.32 -0.28 5.20
CA ILE A 57 -4.42 -1.23 4.53
C ILE A 57 -5.16 -2.53 4.20
N THR A 58 -6.05 -3.01 5.09
CA THR A 58 -6.87 -4.19 4.80
C THR A 58 -7.75 -3.99 3.57
N ILE A 59 -8.40 -2.84 3.42
CA ILE A 59 -9.24 -2.51 2.26
C ILE A 59 -8.39 -2.44 0.99
N HIS A 60 -7.22 -1.85 1.06
CA HIS A 60 -6.26 -1.81 -0.05
C HIS A 60 -5.89 -3.23 -0.52
N GLU A 61 -5.47 -4.10 0.40
CA GLU A 61 -5.10 -5.48 0.07
C GLU A 61 -6.30 -6.32 -0.41
N LEU A 62 -7.49 -6.08 0.14
CA LEU A 62 -8.72 -6.70 -0.36
C LEU A 62 -9.01 -6.31 -1.80
N GLY A 63 -8.67 -5.09 -2.22
CA GLY A 63 -8.75 -4.67 -3.63
C GLY A 63 -7.95 -5.60 -4.53
N HIS A 64 -6.68 -5.86 -4.20
CA HIS A 64 -5.83 -6.81 -4.92
C HIS A 64 -6.38 -8.23 -4.89
N ALA A 65 -6.79 -8.70 -3.71
CA ALA A 65 -7.28 -10.06 -3.53
C ALA A 65 -8.59 -10.34 -4.29
N PHE A 66 -9.53 -9.40 -4.32
CA PHE A 66 -10.73 -9.50 -5.14
C PHE A 66 -10.43 -9.48 -6.63
N ALA A 67 -9.47 -8.67 -7.07
CA ALA A 67 -9.03 -8.66 -8.45
C ALA A 67 -8.37 -9.98 -8.85
N LEU A 68 -7.53 -10.58 -8.00
CA LEU A 68 -6.95 -11.92 -8.20
C LEU A 68 -8.04 -12.98 -8.31
N ARG A 69 -9.01 -12.98 -7.36
CA ARG A 69 -10.13 -13.93 -7.35
C ARG A 69 -10.99 -13.83 -8.61
N ARG A 70 -11.20 -12.62 -9.16
CA ARG A 70 -11.91 -12.45 -10.44
C ARG A 70 -11.23 -13.20 -11.59
N TYR A 71 -9.93 -13.39 -11.52
CA TYR A 71 -9.16 -14.15 -12.52
C TYR A 71 -8.89 -15.60 -12.11
N GLY A 72 -9.60 -16.09 -11.09
CA GLY A 72 -9.53 -17.50 -10.65
C GLY A 72 -8.30 -17.82 -9.78
N GLN A 73 -7.60 -16.79 -9.28
CA GLN A 73 -6.44 -16.95 -8.41
C GLN A 73 -6.85 -16.66 -6.95
N GLU A 74 -6.86 -17.67 -6.10
CA GLU A 74 -7.02 -17.46 -4.65
C GLU A 74 -5.77 -16.83 -4.06
N SER A 75 -5.96 -16.10 -2.97
CA SER A 75 -4.88 -15.36 -2.31
C SER A 75 -5.11 -15.23 -0.81
N GLN A 76 -4.05 -14.98 -0.06
CA GLN A 76 -4.07 -14.59 1.34
C GLN A 76 -3.46 -13.20 1.53
N ILE A 77 -3.94 -12.48 2.52
CA ILE A 77 -3.43 -11.16 2.90
C ILE A 77 -2.56 -11.31 4.14
N ILE A 78 -1.39 -10.68 4.14
CA ILE A 78 -0.46 -10.66 5.27
C ILE A 78 -0.15 -9.20 5.61
N LEU A 79 -0.60 -8.74 6.78
CA LEU A 79 -0.24 -7.42 7.31
C LEU A 79 1.01 -7.55 8.18
N HIS A 80 2.04 -6.76 7.87
CA HIS A 80 3.32 -6.83 8.57
C HIS A 80 4.02 -5.47 8.66
N LEU A 81 5.29 -5.43 9.04
CA LEU A 81 6.05 -4.21 9.34
C LEU A 81 6.02 -3.14 8.23
N THR A 82 6.04 -3.55 6.97
CA THR A 82 6.08 -2.61 5.83
C THR A 82 4.71 -2.31 5.23
N GLY A 83 3.63 -2.80 5.83
CA GLY A 83 2.26 -2.61 5.38
C GLY A 83 1.53 -3.93 5.11
N GLY A 84 0.81 -4.02 4.00
CA GLY A 84 0.11 -5.22 3.54
C GLY A 84 0.85 -5.92 2.40
N LEU A 85 0.56 -7.18 2.23
CA LEU A 85 1.03 -8.01 1.13
C LEU A 85 -0.03 -9.03 0.77
N THR A 86 -0.57 -8.96 -0.43
CA THR A 86 -1.46 -9.96 -0.99
C THR A 86 -0.64 -11.02 -1.73
N VAL A 87 -0.65 -12.25 -1.21
CA VAL A 87 0.12 -13.38 -1.73
C VAL A 87 -0.82 -14.36 -2.43
N PRO A 88 -0.66 -14.62 -3.74
CA PRO A 88 -1.41 -15.66 -4.41
C PRO A 88 -1.15 -17.04 -3.79
N GLU A 89 -2.20 -17.82 -3.58
CA GLU A 89 -2.06 -19.20 -3.14
C GLU A 89 -1.74 -20.09 -4.34
N SER A 90 -0.66 -20.89 -4.23
CA SER A 90 -0.40 -21.94 -5.18
C SER A 90 -1.31 -23.14 -4.86
N ILE A 91 -2.20 -23.50 -5.78
CA ILE A 91 -3.03 -24.70 -5.65
C ILE A 91 -2.09 -25.90 -5.83
N SER A 92 -1.77 -26.59 -4.74
CA SER A 92 -0.98 -27.80 -4.77
C SER A 92 -1.92 -29.01 -4.97
N TRP A 93 -2.01 -29.53 -6.21
CA TRP A 93 -2.71 -30.77 -6.49
C TRP A 93 -1.70 -31.82 -6.95
N GLY A 94 -1.57 -32.93 -6.19
CA GLY A 94 -0.71 -34.05 -6.54
C GLY A 94 0.78 -33.70 -6.69
N GLY A 95 1.31 -32.75 -5.89
CA GLY A 95 2.73 -32.36 -5.91
C GLY A 95 3.13 -31.38 -7.03
N ARG A 96 2.16 -30.88 -7.81
CA ARG A 96 2.36 -29.80 -8.79
C ARG A 96 1.64 -28.55 -8.32
N SER A 97 2.38 -27.48 -8.06
CA SER A 97 1.80 -26.15 -7.86
C SER A 97 1.30 -25.63 -9.20
N ALA A 98 -0.02 -25.57 -9.38
CA ALA A 98 -0.61 -24.89 -10.53
C ALA A 98 -0.92 -23.43 -10.12
N SER A 99 -0.19 -22.48 -10.66
CA SER A 99 -0.59 -21.08 -10.64
C SER A 99 -1.41 -20.77 -11.88
N VAL A 100 -2.49 -20.02 -11.70
CA VAL A 100 -3.24 -19.50 -12.86
C VAL A 100 -2.33 -18.53 -13.62
N ALA A 101 -2.20 -18.70 -14.92
CA ALA A 101 -1.44 -17.78 -15.75
C ALA A 101 -2.19 -16.45 -15.84
N ILE A 102 -1.65 -15.42 -15.20
CA ILE A 102 -2.19 -14.05 -15.21
C ILE A 102 -1.52 -13.28 -16.34
N SER A 103 -2.31 -12.72 -17.25
CA SER A 103 -1.79 -11.91 -18.35
C SER A 103 -1.24 -10.55 -17.84
N PRO A 104 -0.34 -9.90 -18.59
CA PRO A 104 0.19 -8.59 -18.20
C PRO A 104 -0.90 -7.53 -17.95
N ASN A 105 -1.95 -7.48 -18.76
CA ASN A 105 -3.07 -6.55 -18.57
C ASN A 105 -3.87 -6.85 -17.28
N GLN A 106 -4.07 -8.13 -16.97
CA GLN A 106 -4.69 -8.54 -15.72
C GLN A 106 -3.82 -8.14 -14.53
N GLN A 107 -2.50 -8.28 -14.64
CA GLN A 107 -1.59 -7.86 -13.57
C GLN A 107 -1.61 -6.35 -13.34
N ILE A 108 -1.69 -5.54 -14.41
CA ILE A 108 -1.89 -4.08 -14.29
C ILE A 108 -3.19 -3.78 -13.55
N PHE A 109 -4.30 -4.45 -13.92
CA PHE A 109 -5.58 -4.27 -13.23
C PHE A 109 -5.50 -4.67 -11.76
N ILE A 110 -4.88 -5.81 -11.44
CA ILE A 110 -4.69 -6.27 -10.05
C ILE A 110 -3.90 -5.23 -9.27
N SER A 111 -2.78 -4.72 -9.82
CA SER A 111 -1.96 -3.73 -9.13
C SER A 111 -2.69 -2.40 -8.89
N LEU A 112 -3.58 -1.99 -9.77
CA LEU A 112 -4.37 -0.79 -9.60
C LEU A 112 -5.54 -0.97 -8.62
N ALA A 113 -6.04 -2.20 -8.44
CA ALA A 113 -7.24 -2.48 -7.66
C ALA A 113 -7.10 -2.09 -6.18
N GLY A 114 -5.90 -2.25 -5.58
CA GLY A 114 -5.62 -1.85 -4.20
C GLY A 114 -5.76 -0.33 -4.00
N PRO A 115 -4.96 0.50 -4.69
CA PRO A 115 -5.08 1.95 -4.59
C PRO A 115 -6.49 2.47 -4.86
N PHE A 116 -7.16 1.95 -5.90
CA PHE A 116 -8.53 2.36 -6.23
C PHE A 116 -9.55 1.95 -5.15
N ALA A 117 -9.40 0.80 -4.49
CA ALA A 117 -10.21 0.41 -3.35
C ALA A 117 -10.04 1.41 -2.19
N GLY A 118 -8.82 1.85 -1.90
CA GLY A 118 -8.54 2.90 -0.91
C GLY A 118 -9.18 4.24 -1.28
N PHE A 119 -9.05 4.70 -2.52
CA PHE A 119 -9.69 5.95 -2.96
C PHE A 119 -11.22 5.88 -2.93
N LEU A 120 -11.81 4.75 -3.31
CA LEU A 120 -13.25 4.53 -3.20
C LEU A 120 -13.71 4.57 -1.75
N PHE A 121 -12.96 3.97 -0.84
CA PHE A 121 -13.26 4.03 0.59
C PHE A 121 -13.12 5.45 1.13
N ALA A 122 -12.09 6.22 0.74
CA ALA A 122 -11.97 7.62 1.09
C ALA A 122 -13.17 8.45 0.61
N ALA A 123 -13.63 8.24 -0.63
CA ALA A 123 -14.83 8.89 -1.15
C ALA A 123 -16.08 8.52 -0.35
N LEU A 124 -16.24 7.25 0.02
CA LEU A 124 -17.33 6.79 0.87
C LEU A 124 -17.30 7.44 2.27
N LEU A 125 -16.11 7.59 2.87
CA LEU A 125 -15.95 8.28 4.15
C LEU A 125 -16.38 9.74 4.09
N LEU A 126 -16.05 10.46 3.00
CA LEU A 126 -16.51 11.82 2.77
C LEU A 126 -18.05 11.89 2.67
N LEU A 127 -18.67 10.96 1.94
CA LEU A 127 -20.12 10.89 1.85
C LEU A 127 -20.79 10.59 3.20
N ILE A 128 -20.23 9.68 3.99
CA ILE A 128 -20.75 9.32 5.31
C ILE A 128 -20.53 10.44 6.33
N SER A 129 -19.49 11.23 6.20
CA SER A 129 -19.21 12.33 7.14
C SER A 129 -20.33 13.38 7.18
N ILE A 130 -20.98 13.64 6.04
CA ILE A 130 -22.03 14.67 5.91
C ILE A 130 -23.23 14.42 6.82
N PRO A 131 -23.91 13.23 6.75
CA PRO A 131 -25.07 12.98 7.62
C PRO A 131 -24.69 12.83 9.09
N LEU A 132 -23.41 12.62 9.41
CA LEU A 132 -22.89 12.61 10.78
C LEU A 132 -22.58 14.04 11.31
N GLY A 133 -22.89 15.08 10.55
CA GLY A 133 -22.66 16.48 10.92
C GLY A 133 -21.24 16.96 10.60
N GLY A 134 -20.47 16.20 9.83
CA GLY A 134 -19.15 16.62 9.37
C GLY A 134 -19.20 17.71 8.30
N THR A 135 -18.36 18.71 8.43
CA THR A 135 -18.14 19.75 7.42
C THR A 135 -16.87 19.46 6.65
N ILE A 136 -16.94 19.43 5.32
CA ILE A 136 -15.79 19.20 4.45
C ILE A 136 -15.19 20.55 4.06
N LEU A 137 -13.97 20.79 4.47
CA LEU A 137 -13.22 22.01 4.18
C LEU A 137 -12.10 21.71 3.17
N PRO A 138 -11.86 22.59 2.19
CA PRO A 138 -10.71 22.48 1.32
C PRO A 138 -9.44 22.74 2.13
N ALA A 139 -8.50 21.81 2.09
CA ALA A 139 -7.18 21.95 2.67
C ALA A 139 -6.12 21.55 1.64
N THR A 140 -4.86 21.81 1.93
CA THR A 140 -3.74 21.36 1.10
C THR A 140 -2.76 20.58 1.95
N LEU A 141 -2.36 19.42 1.46
CA LEU A 141 -1.28 18.64 2.03
C LEU A 141 0.05 19.16 1.45
N PHE A 142 1.05 19.38 2.30
CA PHE A 142 2.36 19.96 1.90
C PHE A 142 2.26 21.31 1.17
N GLY A 143 1.15 22.05 1.32
CA GLY A 143 0.94 23.34 0.69
C GLY A 143 0.51 23.33 -0.79
N PHE A 144 0.50 22.18 -1.47
CA PHE A 144 0.20 22.09 -2.91
C PHE A 144 -0.71 20.92 -3.32
N VAL A 145 -0.86 19.87 -2.52
CA VAL A 145 -1.75 18.75 -2.84
C VAL A 145 -3.12 19.01 -2.25
N PRO A 146 -4.21 19.12 -3.04
CA PRO A 146 -5.56 19.26 -2.51
C PRO A 146 -5.90 18.07 -1.61
N PHE A 147 -6.39 18.34 -0.41
CA PHE A 147 -6.74 17.33 0.57
C PHE A 147 -8.02 17.72 1.30
N PRO A 148 -9.06 16.86 1.35
CA PRO A 148 -10.29 17.15 2.06
C PRO A 148 -10.06 17.08 3.58
N TYR A 149 -10.40 18.14 4.30
CA TYR A 149 -10.40 18.16 5.75
C TYR A 149 -11.82 18.01 6.27
N VAL A 150 -12.10 16.97 7.05
CA VAL A 150 -13.40 16.75 7.67
C VAL A 150 -13.36 17.23 9.11
N LEU A 151 -14.24 18.16 9.46
CA LEU A 151 -14.40 18.71 10.80
C LEU A 151 -15.78 18.35 11.33
N PHE A 152 -15.84 17.68 12.47
CA PHE A 152 -17.09 17.43 13.22
C PHE A 152 -17.32 18.51 14.26
N PRO A 153 -18.56 18.66 14.81
CA PRO A 153 -18.88 19.62 15.84
C PRO A 153 -17.99 19.51 17.08
N ASP A 154 -17.95 20.61 17.85
CA ASP A 154 -17.19 20.66 19.12
C ASP A 154 -17.57 19.50 20.05
N GLY A 155 -16.57 18.92 20.71
CA GLY A 155 -16.72 17.72 21.54
C GLY A 155 -16.52 16.40 20.80
N TRP A 156 -16.34 16.43 19.45
CA TRP A 156 -16.16 15.24 18.61
C TRP A 156 -14.73 15.16 18.02
N GLU A 157 -13.75 15.69 18.73
CA GLU A 157 -12.35 15.77 18.26
C GLU A 157 -11.73 14.40 17.99
N ILE A 158 -12.16 13.37 18.74
CA ILE A 158 -11.70 11.98 18.53
C ILE A 158 -12.23 11.47 17.19
N LEU A 159 -13.52 11.74 16.86
CA LEU A 159 -14.12 11.35 15.60
C LEU A 159 -13.46 12.09 14.43
N THR A 160 -13.25 13.41 14.56
CA THR A 160 -12.50 14.21 13.59
C THR A 160 -11.12 13.59 13.34
N SER A 161 -10.36 13.31 14.39
CA SER A 161 -9.03 12.69 14.29
C SER A 161 -9.08 11.32 13.61
N PHE A 162 -10.08 10.51 13.92
CA PHE A 162 -10.26 9.18 13.34
C PHE A 162 -10.58 9.24 11.84
N PHE A 163 -11.56 10.08 11.44
CA PHE A 163 -11.89 10.27 10.01
C PHE A 163 -10.72 10.84 9.23
N MET A 164 -10.02 11.80 9.80
CA MET A 164 -8.81 12.37 9.18
C MET A 164 -7.71 11.33 9.01
N SER A 165 -7.51 10.44 9.99
CA SER A 165 -6.57 9.32 9.89
C SER A 165 -6.95 8.35 8.77
N LEU A 166 -8.24 7.98 8.66
CA LEU A 166 -8.74 7.13 7.58
C LEU A 166 -8.54 7.78 6.21
N LEU A 167 -8.91 9.05 6.05
CA LEU A 167 -8.74 9.79 4.78
C LEU A 167 -7.25 9.89 4.42
N TRP A 168 -6.42 10.25 5.41
CA TRP A 168 -4.99 10.40 5.21
C TRP A 168 -4.35 9.10 4.73
N VAL A 169 -4.62 7.98 5.42
CA VAL A 169 -4.05 6.69 5.04
C VAL A 169 -4.54 6.26 3.67
N ASN A 170 -5.85 6.30 3.39
CA ASN A 170 -6.37 5.81 2.11
C ASN A 170 -5.89 6.64 0.92
N ILE A 171 -5.86 7.97 1.04
CA ILE A 171 -5.43 8.85 -0.05
C ILE A 171 -3.91 8.79 -0.20
N PHE A 172 -3.18 9.00 0.88
CA PHE A 172 -1.73 9.10 0.84
C PHE A 172 -1.07 7.75 0.53
N TRP A 173 -1.51 6.67 1.20
CA TRP A 173 -1.02 5.33 0.93
C TRP A 173 -1.33 4.89 -0.51
N GLY A 174 -2.53 5.22 -1.02
CA GLY A 174 -2.90 4.97 -2.41
C GLY A 174 -1.99 5.71 -3.39
N LEU A 175 -1.74 7.01 -3.18
CA LEU A 175 -0.83 7.81 -4.01
C LEU A 175 0.61 7.30 -3.94
N PHE A 176 1.07 6.90 -2.75
CA PHE A 176 2.40 6.32 -2.56
C PHE A 176 2.55 5.00 -3.34
N ASN A 177 1.57 4.12 -3.24
CA ASN A 177 1.62 2.86 -3.95
C ASN A 177 1.53 3.04 -5.47
N LEU A 178 1.01 4.15 -5.98
CA LEU A 178 1.00 4.47 -7.40
C LEU A 178 2.33 5.08 -7.91
N MET A 179 3.31 5.32 -7.05
CA MET A 179 4.64 5.75 -7.49
C MET A 179 5.30 4.70 -8.38
N PRO A 180 5.99 5.11 -9.46
CA PRO A 180 6.63 4.19 -10.41
C PRO A 180 7.92 3.58 -9.84
N VAL A 181 7.84 3.04 -8.64
CA VAL A 181 8.97 2.46 -7.87
C VAL A 181 8.64 1.02 -7.50
N TYR A 182 9.33 0.07 -8.09
CA TYR A 182 9.16 -1.34 -7.73
C TYR A 182 9.69 -1.61 -6.30
N PRO A 183 9.00 -2.39 -5.44
CA PRO A 183 7.85 -3.26 -5.74
C PRO A 183 6.46 -2.65 -5.49
N LEU A 184 6.31 -1.32 -5.41
CA LEU A 184 5.01 -0.68 -5.24
C LEU A 184 4.09 -0.98 -6.45
N ASP A 185 2.78 -0.79 -6.27
CA ASP A 185 1.78 -1.08 -7.31
C ASP A 185 2.04 -0.33 -8.61
N GLY A 186 2.34 0.97 -8.53
CA GLY A 186 2.69 1.78 -9.69
C GLY A 186 3.98 1.32 -10.38
N GLY A 187 4.98 0.88 -9.62
CA GLY A 187 6.18 0.26 -10.16
C GLY A 187 5.90 -1.03 -10.90
N THR A 188 4.97 -1.84 -10.38
CA THR A 188 4.50 -3.06 -11.02
C THR A 188 3.74 -2.74 -12.31
N VAL A 189 2.85 -1.75 -12.29
CA VAL A 189 2.14 -1.26 -13.49
C VAL A 189 3.11 -0.83 -14.58
N VAL A 190 4.07 0.04 -14.24
CA VAL A 190 5.09 0.53 -15.19
C VAL A 190 5.91 -0.62 -15.77
N ARG A 191 6.29 -1.59 -14.93
CA ARG A 191 7.02 -2.78 -15.37
C ARG A 191 6.24 -3.57 -16.40
N TYR A 192 4.96 -3.88 -16.17
CA TYR A 192 4.16 -4.67 -17.10
C TYR A 192 3.87 -3.90 -18.41
N ILE A 193 3.67 -2.58 -18.35
CA ILE A 193 3.53 -1.75 -19.56
C ILE A 193 4.81 -1.80 -20.39
N LEU A 194 5.97 -1.58 -19.76
CA LEU A 194 7.25 -1.55 -20.48
C LEU A 194 7.65 -2.91 -21.03
N VAL A 195 7.40 -4.01 -20.33
CA VAL A 195 7.66 -5.37 -20.83
C VAL A 195 6.74 -5.73 -22.00
N GLN A 196 5.50 -5.22 -22.04
CA GLN A 196 4.61 -5.43 -23.19
C GLN A 196 5.05 -4.63 -24.42
N THR A 197 5.57 -3.41 -24.24
CA THR A 197 6.00 -2.56 -25.34
C THR A 197 7.39 -2.91 -25.87
N ASP A 198 8.30 -3.35 -24.98
CA ASP A 198 9.64 -3.81 -25.33
C ASP A 198 9.98 -5.07 -24.50
N PRO A 199 9.69 -6.27 -25.03
CA PRO A 199 9.97 -7.52 -24.33
C PRO A 199 11.44 -7.76 -24.01
N LEU A 200 12.36 -7.17 -24.78
CA LEU A 200 13.82 -7.36 -24.60
C LEU A 200 14.40 -6.45 -23.52
N ASN A 201 14.02 -5.16 -23.50
CA ASN A 201 14.59 -4.19 -22.61
C ASN A 201 13.63 -3.65 -21.55
N GLY A 202 12.32 -3.91 -21.67
CA GLY A 202 11.28 -3.32 -20.81
C GLY A 202 11.50 -3.58 -19.33
N LEU A 203 11.98 -4.77 -18.96
CA LEU A 203 12.34 -5.06 -17.57
C LEU A 203 13.47 -4.14 -17.08
N ARG A 204 14.52 -3.99 -17.85
CA ARG A 204 15.67 -3.12 -17.51
C ARG A 204 15.25 -1.67 -17.42
N THR A 205 14.43 -1.22 -18.36
CA THR A 205 13.90 0.16 -18.39
C THR A 205 13.01 0.43 -17.18
N SER A 206 12.17 -0.53 -16.77
CA SER A 206 11.34 -0.40 -15.58
C SER A 206 12.15 -0.30 -14.28
N LEU A 207 13.25 -1.03 -14.18
CA LEU A 207 14.16 -0.95 -13.03
C LEU A 207 14.87 0.41 -12.99
N TRP A 208 15.30 0.95 -14.16
CA TRP A 208 15.84 2.32 -14.22
C TRP A 208 14.81 3.37 -13.85
N ALA A 209 13.56 3.24 -14.32
CA ALA A 209 12.46 4.12 -13.89
C ALA A 209 12.28 4.09 -12.36
N SER A 210 12.35 2.89 -11.76
CA SER A 210 12.27 2.71 -10.30
C SER A 210 13.45 3.36 -9.57
N VAL A 211 14.66 3.25 -10.08
CA VAL A 211 15.87 3.90 -9.51
C VAL A 211 15.72 5.41 -9.53
N ILE A 212 15.36 5.97 -10.69
CA ILE A 212 15.24 7.43 -10.85
C ILE A 212 14.10 7.97 -9.98
N ALA A 213 12.92 7.36 -10.06
CA ALA A 213 11.75 7.80 -9.28
C ALA A 213 11.99 7.63 -7.78
N GLY A 214 12.57 6.51 -7.35
CA GLY A 214 12.89 6.26 -5.95
C GLY A 214 13.93 7.24 -5.41
N ALA A 215 14.99 7.52 -6.17
CA ALA A 215 15.99 8.53 -5.79
C ALA A 215 15.37 9.94 -5.71
N ALA A 216 14.55 10.33 -6.68
CA ALA A 216 13.84 11.61 -6.66
C ALA A 216 12.90 11.73 -5.46
N MET A 217 12.15 10.66 -5.12
CA MET A 217 11.28 10.61 -3.94
C MET A 217 12.08 10.62 -2.63
N ALA A 218 13.25 10.00 -2.57
CA ALA A 218 14.12 10.07 -1.40
C ALA A 218 14.61 11.50 -1.15
N VAL A 219 15.04 12.22 -2.21
CA VAL A 219 15.45 13.62 -2.12
C VAL A 219 14.26 14.51 -1.76
N ALA A 220 13.10 14.33 -2.40
CA ALA A 220 11.89 15.08 -2.09
C ALA A 220 11.42 14.83 -0.64
N GLY A 221 11.49 13.59 -0.19
CA GLY A 221 11.20 13.20 1.20
C GLY A 221 12.05 13.97 2.21
N LEU A 222 13.35 14.10 1.92
CA LEU A 222 14.28 14.82 2.79
C LEU A 222 14.10 16.33 2.74
N LEU A 223 14.03 16.91 1.54
CA LEU A 223 14.09 18.36 1.33
C LEU A 223 12.72 19.05 1.42
N LEU A 224 11.67 18.43 0.87
CA LEU A 224 10.33 19.04 0.80
C LEU A 224 9.45 18.59 1.96
N LEU A 225 9.48 17.29 2.29
CA LEU A 225 8.61 16.71 3.32
C LEU A 225 9.28 16.63 4.68
N GLN A 226 10.58 16.93 4.76
CA GLN A 226 11.41 16.86 5.98
C GLN A 226 11.23 15.52 6.74
N SER A 227 11.01 14.45 5.98
CA SER A 227 10.77 13.10 6.47
C SER A 227 11.95 12.19 6.19
N THR A 228 12.79 11.99 7.20
CA THR A 228 13.92 11.04 7.13
C THR A 228 13.44 9.62 6.82
N TYR A 229 12.27 9.23 7.36
CA TYR A 229 11.68 7.92 7.07
C TYR A 229 11.42 7.72 5.57
N MET A 230 10.80 8.70 4.92
CA MET A 230 10.52 8.62 3.48
C MET A 230 11.81 8.60 2.66
N ALA A 231 12.79 9.41 3.04
CA ALA A 231 14.09 9.42 2.37
C ALA A 231 14.77 8.05 2.45
N ILE A 232 14.79 7.42 3.62
CA ILE A 232 15.37 6.10 3.81
C ILE A 232 14.58 5.04 3.03
N LEU A 233 13.24 5.03 3.13
CA LEU A 233 12.40 4.05 2.46
C LEU A 233 12.61 4.08 0.94
N PHE A 234 12.45 5.24 0.31
CA PHE A 234 12.62 5.37 -1.14
C PHE A 234 14.07 5.19 -1.59
N GLY A 235 15.04 5.61 -0.77
CA GLY A 235 16.46 5.33 -1.00
C GLY A 235 16.77 3.83 -1.02
N LEU A 236 16.19 3.06 -0.09
CA LEU A 236 16.32 1.60 -0.06
C LEU A 236 15.64 0.95 -1.28
N LEU A 237 14.45 1.41 -1.68
CA LEU A 237 13.76 0.90 -2.87
C LEU A 237 14.55 1.18 -4.16
N ALA A 238 15.10 2.40 -4.30
CA ALA A 238 15.98 2.75 -5.41
C ALA A 238 17.22 1.86 -5.43
N PHE A 239 17.85 1.66 -4.29
CA PHE A 239 19.03 0.80 -4.16
C PHE A 239 18.73 -0.66 -4.50
N GLN A 240 17.60 -1.21 -4.05
CA GLN A 240 17.17 -2.58 -4.40
C GLN A 240 16.95 -2.73 -5.91
N SER A 241 16.31 -1.74 -6.54
CA SER A 241 16.11 -1.73 -7.99
C SER A 241 17.44 -1.64 -8.74
N PHE A 242 18.40 -0.86 -8.24
CA PHE A 242 19.76 -0.79 -8.79
C PHE A 242 20.52 -2.11 -8.62
N GLN A 243 20.44 -2.77 -7.48
CA GLN A 243 21.03 -4.10 -7.29
C GLN A 243 20.44 -5.15 -8.25
N ALA A 244 19.11 -5.08 -8.50
CA ALA A 244 18.47 -5.96 -9.47
C ALA A 244 18.99 -5.73 -10.90
N LEU A 245 19.33 -4.50 -11.28
CA LEU A 245 19.99 -4.18 -12.55
C LEU A 245 21.38 -4.82 -12.66
N GLN A 246 22.14 -4.85 -11.57
CA GLN A 246 23.50 -5.43 -11.57
C GLN A 246 23.49 -6.96 -11.50
N GLY A 247 22.52 -7.53 -10.78
CA GLY A 247 22.50 -8.97 -10.43
C GLY A 247 21.93 -9.92 -11.48
N GLY A 248 21.41 -9.46 -12.63
CA GLY A 248 20.86 -10.42 -13.58
C GLY A 248 19.96 -9.95 -14.70
N ALA A 249 19.59 -8.70 -14.77
CA ALA A 249 18.83 -8.18 -15.95
C ALA A 249 19.73 -8.06 -17.21
N GLY A 250 20.95 -8.55 -17.14
CA GLY A 250 21.92 -8.59 -18.23
C GLY A 250 22.27 -9.98 -18.74
N ARG A 251 21.53 -11.02 -18.33
CA ARG A 251 21.78 -12.41 -18.72
C ARG A 251 20.53 -13.14 -19.25
N TYR A 252 19.81 -12.47 -20.15
CA TYR A 252 18.85 -13.16 -21.04
C TYR A 252 18.91 -12.53 -22.41
#